data_df1e25e36717143285f731f4d2c0ef35
#
_entry.id   df1e25e36717143285f731f4d2c0ef35
#
_cell.length_a   1.000
_cell.length_b   1.000
_cell.length_c   1.000
_cell.angle_alpha   90.00
_cell.angle_beta   90.00
_cell.angle_gamma   90.00
#
_symmetry.space_group_name_H-M   'P 1'
#
loop_
_entity.id
_entity.type
_entity.pdbx_description
1 polymer ?
#
loop_
_entity_poly.entity_id
_entity_poly.type
_entity_poly.pdbx_seq_one_letter_code
_entity_poly.pdbx_strand_id
1 'polypeptide(L)'
;GSEMCIRDRINNIKLGMTICYDLRFPNLFRQLAKKDCSIILVPAAFTRPTGKDHWEVLNRSRAIENNVFIVATGMCGNHHMKRKTYGYSLLVDPWGKIINSTKNKPAIINSTINISDVNKIRKKIPSLQYE
;
A
#
# COMPACT_ATOMS: atom_id res chain seq x y z
N GLY A 1 5.68 -5.49 16.06
CA GLY A 1 4.38 -5.47 15.89
C GLY A 1 3.79 -4.16 15.58
N SER A 2 2.97 -4.25 14.68
CA SER A 2 2.38 -3.08 14.12
C SER A 2 1.01 -2.82 14.72
N GLU A 3 0.99 -2.69 16.02
CA GLU A 3 -0.16 -2.19 16.72
C GLU A 3 -0.44 -0.72 16.39
N MET A 4 0.47 -0.11 15.62
CA MET A 4 0.38 1.27 15.20
C MET A 4 -0.38 1.46 13.89
N CYS A 5 -1.36 0.62 13.62
CA CYS A 5 -2.27 0.88 12.51
C CYS A 5 -3.22 1.99 12.89
N ILE A 6 -2.95 3.15 12.34
CA ILE A 6 -3.80 4.30 12.55
C ILE A 6 -4.89 4.26 11.47
N ARG A 7 -6.13 4.28 11.93
CA ARG A 7 -7.29 4.45 11.10
C ARG A 7 -7.75 5.87 11.21
N ASP A 8 -7.75 6.59 10.11
CA ASP A 8 -8.29 7.93 10.08
C ASP A 8 -9.37 8.03 9.02
N ARG A 9 -10.12 9.11 9.04
CA ARG A 9 -11.23 9.30 8.12
C ARG A 9 -11.18 10.70 7.54
N ILE A 10 -11.14 10.78 6.20
CA ILE A 10 -11.22 12.03 5.45
C ILE A 10 -12.42 11.94 4.52
N ASN A 11 -13.39 12.88 4.65
CA ASN A 11 -14.60 12.88 3.82
C ASN A 11 -15.33 11.54 3.80
N ASN A 12 -15.47 10.91 4.97
CA ASN A 12 -16.08 9.57 5.14
C ASN A 12 -15.28 8.42 4.51
N ILE A 13 -14.06 8.66 4.06
CA ILE A 13 -13.17 7.63 3.58
C ILE A 13 -12.25 7.21 4.74
N LYS A 14 -12.21 5.92 5.02
CA LYS A 14 -11.33 5.38 6.05
C LYS A 14 -9.98 5.05 5.46
N LEU A 15 -8.94 5.59 6.07
CA LEU A 15 -7.56 5.33 5.73
C LEU A 15 -6.94 4.38 6.75
N GLY A 16 -6.23 3.37 6.28
CA GLY A 16 -5.37 2.56 7.12
C GLY A 16 -3.93 2.99 6.95
N MET A 17 -3.14 2.89 8.01
CA MET A 17 -1.72 3.17 7.93
C MET A 17 -0.93 1.99 8.47
N THR A 18 0.09 1.59 7.73
CA THR A 18 1.05 0.58 8.12
C THR A 18 2.43 1.21 8.20
N ILE A 19 3.41 0.48 8.72
CA ILE A 19 4.78 0.98 8.83
C ILE A 19 5.72 -0.08 8.27
N CYS A 20 6.46 0.30 7.24
CA CYS A 20 7.64 -0.39 6.71
C CYS A 20 7.51 -1.92 6.63
N TYR A 21 8.01 -2.63 7.61
CA TYR A 21 8.06 -4.09 7.65
C TYR A 21 6.67 -4.74 7.69
N ASP A 22 5.63 -3.99 8.06
CA ASP A 22 4.25 -4.47 8.12
C ASP A 22 3.75 -5.02 6.77
N LEU A 23 4.35 -4.55 5.67
CA LEU A 23 4.00 -5.02 4.33
C LEU A 23 4.13 -6.55 4.21
N ARG A 24 4.98 -7.16 5.03
CA ARG A 24 5.20 -8.61 5.04
C ARG A 24 4.17 -9.38 5.85
N PHE A 25 3.22 -8.70 6.48
CA PHE A 25 2.20 -9.32 7.34
C PHE A 25 0.81 -9.15 6.73
N PRO A 26 0.34 -10.11 5.92
CA PRO A 26 -0.93 -9.97 5.20
C PRO A 26 -2.14 -9.84 6.11
N ASN A 27 -2.12 -10.47 7.28
CA ASN A 27 -3.24 -10.43 8.19
C ASN A 27 -3.57 -9.02 8.70
N LEU A 28 -2.55 -8.20 8.90
CA LEU A 28 -2.73 -6.82 9.30
C LEU A 28 -3.54 -6.03 8.27
N PHE A 29 -3.22 -6.19 7.00
CA PHE A 29 -3.93 -5.54 5.91
C PHE A 29 -5.37 -6.04 5.82
N ARG A 30 -5.58 -7.34 6.04
CA ARG A 30 -6.91 -7.93 6.07
C ARG A 30 -7.76 -7.32 7.18
N GLN A 31 -7.20 -7.11 8.36
CA GLN A 31 -7.91 -6.48 9.47
C GLN A 31 -8.30 -5.04 9.17
N LEU A 32 -7.41 -4.28 8.53
CA LEU A 32 -7.72 -2.91 8.13
C LEU A 32 -8.86 -2.88 7.11
N ALA A 33 -8.83 -3.76 6.13
CA ALA A 33 -9.86 -3.85 5.11
C ALA A 33 -11.22 -4.23 5.73
N LYS A 34 -11.23 -5.15 6.70
CA LYS A 34 -12.45 -5.53 7.41
C LYS A 34 -13.03 -4.41 8.27
N LYS A 35 -12.24 -3.42 8.60
CA LYS A 35 -12.69 -2.19 9.27
C LYS A 35 -13.10 -1.11 8.27
N ASP A 36 -13.37 -1.49 7.02
CA ASP A 36 -13.81 -0.63 5.92
C ASP A 36 -12.78 0.39 5.44
N CYS A 37 -11.49 0.13 5.65
CA CYS A 37 -10.47 0.96 5.03
C CYS A 37 -10.51 0.77 3.51
N SER A 38 -10.53 1.87 2.79
CA SER A 38 -10.54 1.89 1.32
C SER A 38 -9.16 2.17 0.73
N ILE A 39 -8.32 2.82 1.52
CA ILE A 39 -6.94 3.17 1.16
C ILE A 39 -6.04 2.77 2.31
N ILE A 40 -4.93 2.11 2.00
CA ILE A 40 -3.91 1.80 3.02
C ILE A 40 -2.61 2.47 2.60
N LEU A 41 -2.03 3.23 3.51
CA LEU A 41 -0.77 3.91 3.33
C LEU A 41 0.36 3.00 3.79
N VAL A 42 1.40 2.87 2.98
CA VAL A 42 2.55 1.99 3.25
C VAL A 42 3.84 2.78 3.08
N PRO A 43 4.22 3.61 4.07
CA PRO A 43 5.53 4.25 4.05
C PRO A 43 6.61 3.21 4.39
N ALA A 44 7.68 3.17 3.61
CA ALA A 44 8.73 2.18 3.82
C ALA A 44 10.06 2.62 3.24
N ALA A 45 11.12 2.03 3.77
CA ALA A 45 12.47 2.18 3.28
C ALA A 45 13.06 0.79 3.02
N PHE A 46 12.62 0.17 1.92
CA PHE A 46 13.14 -1.14 1.52
C PHE A 46 14.57 -1.00 1.02
N THR A 47 15.43 -1.95 1.39
CA THR A 47 16.77 -2.05 0.81
C THR A 47 16.65 -2.42 -0.67
N ARG A 48 17.68 -2.11 -1.47
CA ARG A 48 17.62 -2.41 -2.91
C ARG A 48 17.41 -3.89 -3.24
N PRO A 49 18.09 -4.85 -2.59
CA PRO A 49 17.86 -6.26 -2.91
C PRO A 49 16.41 -6.70 -2.66
N THR A 50 15.88 -6.38 -1.49
CA THR A 50 14.50 -6.76 -1.16
C THR A 50 13.48 -5.89 -1.89
N GLY A 51 13.79 -4.63 -2.12
CA GLY A 51 12.91 -3.73 -2.85
C GLY A 51 12.71 -4.18 -4.29
N LYS A 52 13.78 -4.54 -4.97
CA LYS A 52 13.74 -5.02 -6.35
C LYS A 52 12.85 -6.25 -6.50
N ASP A 53 12.95 -7.20 -5.59
CA ASP A 53 12.26 -8.48 -5.72
C ASP A 53 10.88 -8.48 -5.04
N HIS A 54 10.67 -7.69 -4.00
CA HIS A 54 9.50 -7.81 -3.14
C HIS A 54 8.57 -6.59 -3.12
N TRP A 55 9.09 -5.39 -3.32
CA TRP A 55 8.31 -4.17 -3.09
C TRP A 55 7.04 -4.09 -3.92
N GLU A 56 7.17 -4.21 -5.23
CA GLU A 56 6.02 -4.13 -6.12
C GLU A 56 5.07 -5.31 -5.91
N VAL A 57 5.60 -6.52 -5.85
CA VAL A 57 4.79 -7.73 -5.70
C VAL A 57 3.96 -7.68 -4.42
N LEU A 58 4.56 -7.34 -3.29
CA LEU A 58 3.86 -7.30 -2.01
C LEU A 58 2.77 -6.22 -2.00
N ASN A 59 3.06 -5.03 -2.50
CA ASN A 59 2.07 -3.95 -2.54
C ASN A 59 0.88 -4.31 -3.44
N ARG A 60 1.12 -4.89 -4.59
CA ARG A 60 0.07 -5.33 -5.49
C ARG A 60 -0.75 -6.46 -4.86
N SER A 61 -0.08 -7.41 -4.21
CA SER A 61 -0.77 -8.52 -3.52
C SER A 61 -1.70 -8.00 -2.43
N ARG A 62 -1.24 -7.05 -1.62
CA ARG A 62 -2.08 -6.48 -0.56
C ARG A 62 -3.30 -5.76 -1.12
N ALA A 63 -3.15 -5.06 -2.25
CA ALA A 63 -4.27 -4.41 -2.90
C ALA A 63 -5.30 -5.42 -3.41
N ILE A 64 -4.85 -6.48 -4.06
CA ILE A 64 -5.71 -7.52 -4.63
C ILE A 64 -6.42 -8.31 -3.53
N GLU A 65 -5.69 -8.76 -2.51
CA GLU A 65 -6.24 -9.56 -1.42
C GLU A 65 -7.36 -8.84 -0.67
N ASN A 66 -7.23 -7.54 -0.51
CA ASN A 66 -8.07 -6.74 0.37
C ASN A 66 -9.01 -5.81 -0.38
N ASN A 67 -8.92 -5.77 -1.72
CA ASN A 67 -9.76 -4.91 -2.56
C ASN A 67 -9.67 -3.44 -2.15
N VAL A 68 -8.45 -2.94 -1.95
CA VAL A 68 -8.18 -1.58 -1.49
C VAL A 68 -7.17 -0.90 -2.40
N PHE A 69 -7.16 0.43 -2.37
CA PHE A 69 -6.05 1.21 -2.91
C PHE A 69 -4.86 1.13 -1.95
N ILE A 70 -3.67 0.97 -2.50
CA ILE A 70 -2.42 1.03 -1.74
C ILE A 70 -1.64 2.26 -2.20
N VAL A 71 -1.28 3.12 -1.25
CA VAL A 71 -0.38 4.25 -1.49
C VAL A 71 0.92 3.92 -0.78
N ALA A 72 1.87 3.41 -1.53
CA ALA A 72 3.15 2.96 -1.02
C ALA A 72 4.22 4.02 -1.32
N THR A 73 4.75 4.63 -0.28
CA THR A 73 5.79 5.66 -0.42
C THR A 73 7.14 5.06 -0.07
N GLY A 74 8.02 5.01 -1.06
CA GLY A 74 9.37 4.47 -0.89
C GLY A 74 10.37 5.59 -0.64
N MET A 75 11.16 5.45 0.42
CA MET A 75 12.27 6.35 0.67
C MET A 75 13.38 6.06 -0.33
N CYS A 76 13.89 7.09 -0.98
CA CYS A 76 14.96 6.95 -1.96
C CYS A 76 16.24 7.61 -1.49
N GLY A 77 17.38 7.24 -2.12
CA GLY A 77 18.66 7.86 -1.90
C GLY A 77 19.68 6.96 -1.19
N ASN A 78 20.82 7.55 -0.87
CA ASN A 78 21.90 6.91 -0.13
C ASN A 78 21.88 7.44 1.30
N HIS A 79 21.98 6.54 2.27
CA HIS A 79 22.03 6.90 3.68
C HIS A 79 23.47 6.83 4.19
N HIS A 80 23.76 7.56 5.28
CA HIS A 80 25.07 7.61 5.89
C HIS A 80 25.66 6.24 6.24
N MET A 81 24.83 5.26 6.44
CA MET A 81 25.22 3.90 6.80
C MET A 81 25.52 3.03 5.59
N LYS A 82 25.82 3.61 4.44
CA LYS A 82 26.08 2.91 3.17
C LYS A 82 24.92 2.05 2.68
N ARG A 83 23.72 2.24 3.22
CA ARG A 83 22.53 1.56 2.74
C ARG A 83 21.88 2.37 1.63
N LYS A 84 21.58 1.68 0.54
CA LYS A 84 20.79 2.25 -0.54
C LYS A 84 19.37 1.74 -0.41
N THR A 85 18.42 2.64 -0.45
CA THR A 85 16.99 2.27 -0.44
C THR A 85 16.48 2.18 -1.85
N TYR A 86 15.43 1.36 -2.03
CA TYR A 86 14.88 1.09 -3.35
C TYR A 86 14.14 2.31 -3.92
N GLY A 87 13.39 3.01 -3.11
CA GLY A 87 12.66 4.20 -3.54
C GLY A 87 11.29 3.87 -4.11
N TYR A 88 11.06 4.01 -5.36
CA TYR A 88 9.90 3.60 -6.15
C TYR A 88 8.54 3.64 -5.43
N SER A 89 8.00 4.84 -5.25
CA SER A 89 6.65 5.00 -4.71
C SER A 89 5.62 4.48 -5.72
N LEU A 90 4.56 3.85 -5.22
CA LEU A 90 3.53 3.21 -6.03
C LEU A 90 2.14 3.64 -5.57
N LEU A 91 1.26 3.84 -6.53
CA LEU A 91 -0.18 3.90 -6.30
C LEU A 91 -0.82 2.71 -6.99
N VAL A 92 -1.44 1.82 -6.23
CA VAL A 92 -2.02 0.58 -6.74
C VAL A 92 -3.52 0.59 -6.50
N ASP A 93 -4.30 0.20 -7.51
CA ASP A 93 -5.76 0.14 -7.38
C ASP A 93 -6.23 -1.21 -6.79
N PRO A 94 -7.53 -1.34 -6.44
CA PRO A 94 -8.05 -2.58 -5.86
C PRO A 94 -7.96 -3.82 -6.77
N TRP A 95 -7.70 -3.63 -8.05
CA TRP A 95 -7.49 -4.74 -9.00
C TRP A 95 -6.03 -5.18 -9.03
N GLY A 96 -5.13 -4.43 -8.38
CA GLY A 96 -3.69 -4.68 -8.38
C GLY A 96 -2.94 -3.96 -9.49
N LYS A 97 -3.60 -3.06 -10.22
CA LYS A 97 -2.95 -2.29 -11.27
C LYS A 97 -2.19 -1.12 -10.67
N ILE A 98 -0.96 -0.91 -11.12
CA ILE A 98 -0.19 0.28 -10.77
C ILE A 98 -0.72 1.44 -11.59
N ILE A 99 -1.37 2.40 -10.91
CA ILE A 99 -1.93 3.59 -11.55
C ILE A 99 -0.84 4.63 -11.80
N ASN A 100 0.08 4.77 -10.86
CA ASN A 100 1.17 5.73 -10.94
C ASN A 100 2.36 5.23 -10.13
N SER A 101 3.54 5.69 -10.50
CA SER A 101 4.76 5.30 -9.78
C SER A 101 5.86 6.33 -9.98
N THR A 102 6.85 6.32 -9.10
CA THR A 102 8.08 7.11 -9.24
C THR A 102 9.27 6.18 -9.39
N LYS A 103 10.39 6.73 -9.82
CA LYS A 103 11.67 6.03 -9.85
C LYS A 103 12.44 6.30 -8.55
N ASN A 104 13.65 5.77 -8.44
CA ASN A 104 14.50 5.95 -7.25
C ASN A 104 15.10 7.36 -7.19
N LYS A 105 14.25 8.36 -7.10
CA LYS A 105 14.63 9.76 -6.91
C LYS A 105 13.43 10.53 -6.34
N PRO A 106 13.66 11.65 -5.64
CA PRO A 106 12.57 12.45 -5.11
C PRO A 106 11.60 12.88 -6.20
N ALA A 107 10.32 12.68 -5.96
CA ALA A 107 9.27 13.05 -6.90
C ALA A 107 7.93 13.18 -6.18
N ILE A 108 6.99 13.86 -6.83
CA ILE A 108 5.62 14.03 -6.34
C ILE A 108 4.70 13.25 -7.27
N ILE A 109 3.82 12.43 -6.67
CA ILE A 109 2.76 11.75 -7.41
C ILE A 109 1.47 12.52 -7.17
N ASN A 110 0.82 12.91 -8.26
CA ASN A 110 -0.54 13.43 -8.24
C ASN A 110 -1.44 12.49 -9.03
N SER A 111 -2.47 11.99 -8.38
CA SER A 111 -3.45 11.11 -9.04
C SER A 111 -4.81 11.30 -8.41
N THR A 112 -5.84 11.16 -9.23
CA THR A 112 -7.22 11.13 -8.76
C THR A 112 -7.70 9.69 -8.76
N ILE A 113 -8.28 9.25 -7.66
CA ILE A 113 -8.83 7.92 -7.53
C ILE A 113 -10.32 7.99 -7.28
N ASN A 114 -11.04 6.97 -7.73
CA ASN A 114 -12.47 6.85 -7.48
C ASN A 114 -12.70 5.77 -6.41
N ILE A 115 -13.10 6.19 -5.22
CA ILE A 115 -13.31 5.29 -4.09
C ILE A 115 -14.43 4.28 -4.38
N SER A 116 -15.37 4.60 -5.24
CA SER A 116 -16.41 3.64 -5.61
C SER A 116 -15.85 2.38 -6.27
N ASP A 117 -14.65 2.41 -6.79
CA ASP A 117 -13.98 1.24 -7.36
C ASP A 117 -13.76 0.16 -6.31
N VAL A 118 -13.53 0.54 -5.05
CA VAL A 118 -13.39 -0.40 -3.94
C VAL A 118 -14.64 -1.26 -3.81
N ASN A 119 -15.81 -0.63 -3.75
CA ASN A 119 -17.07 -1.35 -3.62
C ASN A 119 -17.39 -2.20 -4.84
N LYS A 120 -17.08 -1.70 -6.04
CA LYS A 120 -17.28 -2.47 -7.28
C LYS A 120 -16.45 -3.75 -7.27
N ILE A 121 -15.19 -3.66 -6.87
CA ILE A 121 -14.31 -4.83 -6.83
C ILE A 121 -14.72 -5.79 -5.72
N ARG A 122 -15.13 -5.28 -4.55
CA ARG A 122 -15.60 -6.12 -3.44
C ARG A 122 -16.86 -6.91 -3.79
N LYS A 123 -17.71 -6.36 -4.63
CA LYS A 123 -18.87 -7.11 -5.15
C LYS A 123 -18.46 -8.17 -6.15
N LYS A 124 -17.46 -7.89 -6.98
CA LYS A 124 -16.98 -8.79 -8.02
C LYS A 124 -16.15 -9.93 -7.44
N ILE A 125 -15.30 -9.64 -6.46
CA ILE A 125 -14.43 -10.61 -5.78
C ILE A 125 -14.60 -10.41 -4.28
N PRO A 126 -15.62 -11.03 -3.66
CA PRO A 126 -15.93 -10.76 -2.25
C PRO A 126 -15.03 -11.53 -1.28
N SER A 127 -13.71 -11.43 -1.45
CA SER A 127 -12.74 -12.18 -0.65
C SER A 127 -12.80 -11.88 0.84
N LEU A 128 -13.18 -10.65 1.22
CA LEU A 128 -13.28 -10.27 2.63
C LEU A 128 -14.39 -11.01 3.38
N GLN A 129 -15.39 -11.54 2.67
CA GLN A 129 -16.51 -12.25 3.29
C GLN A 129 -16.15 -13.69 3.69
N TYR A 130 -15.07 -14.23 3.16
CA TYR A 130 -14.70 -15.63 3.35
C TYR A 130 -13.57 -15.84 4.37
N GLU A 131 -13.18 -14.80 5.04
CA GLU A 131 -12.04 -14.92 5.95
C GLU A 131 -12.21 -14.20 7.29
#